data_13fc93618285dd5a985b9f3a12c536ef
#
_entry.id   13fc93618285dd5a985b9f3a12c536ef
#
_cell.length_a   1.000
_cell.length_b   1.000
_cell.length_c   1.000
_cell.angle_alpha   90.00
_cell.angle_beta   90.00
_cell.angle_gamma   90.00
#
_symmetry.space_group_name_H-M   'P 1'
#
loop_
_entity.id
_entity.type
_entity.pdbx_description
1 polymer ?
#
loop_
_entity_poly.entity_id
_entity_poly.type
_entity_poly.pdbx_seq_one_letter_code
_entity_poly.pdbx_strand_id
1 'polypeptide(L)'
;MTTRELLQSVEIDLRDAEALLAHVLDVDRGWLIAHAGDPVCQLKAREFMKKARARMQGEPLSYLLGYRDFWTLRLMVNPHVLIPRRETEHLVEWALERIDRSALRVLDLGTGSGAVALACKSARPEIEMCGTDISEDALRCARLNAEQLALDVDWRCGRWFESVRGERWDLVVSNPPYIAEADAHLSEGDLPAEPRTALVGGATGLEALQEIICLTPNALSPGGWLLLEHGYDQAESVAGMLRDAGFSDVSNRSDWSGQPRITGGQWAN
;
A
#
# COMPACT_ATOMS: atom_id res chain seq x y z
N MET A 1 -36.32 -8.64 6.02
CA MET A 1 -35.40 -8.58 7.17
C MET A 1 -35.10 -7.13 7.45
N THR A 2 -34.99 -6.78 8.71
CA THR A 2 -34.56 -5.45 9.16
C THR A 2 -33.02 -5.36 9.12
N THR A 3 -32.47 -4.15 9.23
CA THR A 3 -31.03 -3.90 9.35
C THR A 3 -30.41 -4.72 10.48
N ARG A 4 -31.04 -4.74 11.66
CA ARG A 4 -30.58 -5.54 12.82
C ARG A 4 -30.59 -7.04 12.54
N GLU A 5 -31.68 -7.55 11.96
CA GLU A 5 -31.79 -8.98 11.64
C GLU A 5 -30.74 -9.43 10.62
N LEU A 6 -30.41 -8.58 9.63
CA LEU A 6 -29.34 -8.87 8.67
C LEU A 6 -27.98 -8.97 9.36
N LEU A 7 -27.63 -7.99 10.21
CA LEU A 7 -26.36 -8.01 10.95
C LEU A 7 -26.24 -9.25 11.86
N GLN A 8 -27.35 -9.69 12.48
CA GLN A 8 -27.40 -10.86 13.35
C GLN A 8 -27.40 -12.19 12.60
N SER A 9 -27.68 -12.18 11.29
CA SER A 9 -27.81 -13.39 10.47
C SER A 9 -26.50 -13.91 9.89
N VAL A 10 -25.37 -13.24 10.14
CA VAL A 10 -24.04 -13.57 9.60
C VAL A 10 -23.03 -13.85 10.70
N GLU A 11 -22.12 -14.80 10.46
CA GLU A 11 -21.08 -15.23 11.40
C GLU A 11 -19.71 -14.63 11.01
N ILE A 12 -19.64 -13.30 10.92
CA ILE A 12 -18.41 -12.52 10.71
C ILE A 12 -18.28 -11.47 11.83
N ASP A 13 -17.11 -10.86 11.94
CA ASP A 13 -16.92 -9.75 12.88
C ASP A 13 -18.00 -8.68 12.66
N LEU A 14 -18.56 -8.14 13.74
CA LEU A 14 -19.64 -7.18 13.67
C LEU A 14 -19.25 -5.90 12.92
N ARG A 15 -17.97 -5.46 13.05
CA ARG A 15 -17.49 -4.27 12.34
C ARG A 15 -17.44 -4.51 10.84
N ASP A 16 -17.03 -5.72 10.42
CA ASP A 16 -17.01 -6.11 9.01
C ASP A 16 -18.45 -6.20 8.47
N ALA A 17 -19.39 -6.79 9.24
CA ALA A 17 -20.79 -6.85 8.86
C ALA A 17 -21.42 -5.46 8.71
N GLU A 18 -21.17 -4.56 9.67
CA GLU A 18 -21.63 -3.17 9.62
C GLU A 18 -21.04 -2.43 8.40
N ALA A 19 -19.75 -2.59 8.13
CA ALA A 19 -19.09 -1.96 6.98
C ALA A 19 -19.68 -2.46 5.65
N LEU A 20 -19.87 -3.77 5.51
CA LEU A 20 -20.49 -4.36 4.31
C LEU A 20 -21.94 -3.91 4.11
N LEU A 21 -22.73 -3.88 5.18
CA LEU A 21 -24.14 -3.47 5.09
C LEU A 21 -24.27 -1.97 4.79
N ALA A 22 -23.43 -1.12 5.42
CA ALA A 22 -23.36 0.30 5.16
C ALA A 22 -23.00 0.56 3.68
N HIS A 23 -21.97 -0.13 3.17
CA HIS A 23 -21.57 -0.05 1.77
C HIS A 23 -22.71 -0.47 0.81
N VAL A 24 -23.37 -1.60 1.08
CA VAL A 24 -24.46 -2.09 0.23
C VAL A 24 -25.66 -1.15 0.24
N LEU A 25 -25.96 -0.52 1.36
CA LEU A 25 -27.07 0.43 1.50
C LEU A 25 -26.72 1.85 1.04
N ASP A 26 -25.41 2.14 0.82
CA ASP A 26 -24.87 3.46 0.53
C ASP A 26 -25.17 4.47 1.64
N VAL A 27 -24.87 4.08 2.89
CA VAL A 27 -25.10 4.87 4.11
C VAL A 27 -23.87 4.77 5.04
N ASP A 28 -23.84 5.60 6.08
CA ASP A 28 -22.82 5.49 7.12
C ASP A 28 -23.24 4.55 8.27
N ARG A 29 -22.28 4.23 9.16
CA ARG A 29 -22.54 3.40 10.34
C ARG A 29 -23.54 4.00 11.30
N GLY A 30 -23.58 5.33 11.46
CA GLY A 30 -24.52 6.03 12.31
C GLY A 30 -25.95 5.81 11.84
N TRP A 31 -26.16 5.83 10.54
CA TRP A 31 -27.45 5.52 9.93
C TRP A 31 -27.91 4.10 10.27
N LEU A 32 -27.05 3.08 10.18
CA LEU A 32 -27.39 1.70 10.53
C LEU A 32 -27.91 1.57 11.97
N ILE A 33 -27.28 2.30 12.90
CA ILE A 33 -27.68 2.32 14.31
C ILE A 33 -29.07 2.96 14.48
N ALA A 34 -29.28 4.12 13.86
CA ALA A 34 -30.55 4.86 13.96
C ALA A 34 -31.71 4.10 13.30
N HIS A 35 -31.46 3.33 12.24
CA HIS A 35 -32.45 2.63 11.43
C HIS A 35 -32.38 1.11 11.60
N ALA A 36 -31.97 0.63 12.78
CA ALA A 36 -31.80 -0.80 13.06
C ALA A 36 -33.12 -1.62 12.91
N GLY A 37 -34.28 -1.00 13.07
CA GLY A 37 -35.59 -1.62 12.90
C GLY A 37 -36.17 -1.51 11.48
N ASP A 38 -35.56 -0.75 10.60
CA ASP A 38 -36.10 -0.48 9.27
C ASP A 38 -35.91 -1.69 8.33
N PRO A 39 -36.88 -1.98 7.46
CA PRO A 39 -36.80 -3.09 6.52
C PRO A 39 -35.83 -2.77 5.40
N VAL A 40 -34.96 -3.74 5.09
CA VAL A 40 -34.05 -3.68 3.96
C VAL A 40 -34.69 -4.37 2.75
N CYS A 41 -34.61 -3.74 1.57
CA CYS A 41 -35.16 -4.34 0.36
C CYS A 41 -34.46 -5.65 0.02
N GLN A 42 -35.18 -6.58 -0.61
CA GLN A 42 -34.68 -7.94 -0.88
C GLN A 42 -33.41 -8.00 -1.73
N LEU A 43 -33.26 -7.06 -2.68
CA LEU A 43 -32.07 -6.98 -3.54
C LEU A 43 -30.83 -6.67 -2.72
N LYS A 44 -30.89 -5.62 -1.90
CA LYS A 44 -29.80 -5.18 -1.01
C LYS A 44 -29.47 -6.24 0.07
N ALA A 45 -30.48 -6.89 0.62
CA ALA A 45 -30.29 -7.99 1.57
C ALA A 45 -29.53 -9.16 0.90
N ARG A 46 -29.87 -9.53 -0.34
CA ARG A 46 -29.14 -10.58 -1.09
C ARG A 46 -27.70 -10.17 -1.39
N GLU A 47 -27.47 -8.93 -1.78
CA GLU A 47 -26.13 -8.39 -2.04
C GLU A 47 -25.27 -8.45 -0.79
N PHE A 48 -25.79 -7.98 0.35
CA PHE A 48 -25.12 -8.08 1.65
C PHE A 48 -24.76 -9.53 1.99
N MET A 49 -25.73 -10.45 1.90
CA MET A 49 -25.52 -11.88 2.20
C MET A 49 -24.45 -12.51 1.31
N LYS A 50 -24.36 -12.11 0.03
CA LYS A 50 -23.31 -12.55 -0.87
C LYS A 50 -21.93 -12.09 -0.41
N LYS A 51 -21.77 -10.80 -0.08
CA LYS A 51 -20.51 -10.23 0.42
C LYS A 51 -20.12 -10.82 1.78
N ALA A 52 -21.08 -10.98 2.70
CA ALA A 52 -20.84 -11.59 4.00
C ALA A 52 -20.36 -13.05 3.88
N ARG A 53 -20.93 -13.85 2.97
CA ARG A 53 -20.45 -15.22 2.68
C ARG A 53 -19.03 -15.24 2.13
N ALA A 54 -18.69 -14.33 1.22
CA ALA A 54 -17.33 -14.20 0.71
C ALA A 54 -16.35 -13.83 1.83
N ARG A 55 -16.73 -12.93 2.76
CA ARG A 55 -15.94 -12.62 3.94
C ARG A 55 -15.72 -13.82 4.86
N MET A 56 -16.74 -14.64 5.08
CA MET A 56 -16.63 -15.90 5.83
C MET A 56 -15.66 -16.88 5.18
N GLN A 57 -15.49 -16.82 3.85
CA GLN A 57 -14.53 -17.63 3.10
C GLN A 57 -13.11 -17.03 3.05
N GLY A 58 -12.86 -15.93 3.77
CA GLY A 58 -11.55 -15.30 3.88
C GLY A 58 -11.28 -14.18 2.86
N GLU A 59 -12.29 -13.76 2.07
CA GLU A 59 -12.08 -12.64 1.17
C GLU A 59 -11.89 -11.33 1.97
N PRO A 60 -10.83 -10.54 1.72
CA PRO A 60 -10.54 -9.30 2.44
C PRO A 60 -11.69 -8.30 2.39
N LEU A 61 -11.99 -7.68 3.54
CA LEU A 61 -13.03 -6.66 3.62
C LEU A 61 -12.83 -5.55 2.58
N SER A 62 -11.60 -5.08 2.41
CA SER A 62 -11.28 -4.00 1.46
C SER A 62 -11.57 -4.39 0.00
N TYR A 63 -11.35 -5.65 -0.40
CA TYR A 63 -11.72 -6.12 -1.74
C TYR A 63 -13.24 -6.21 -1.92
N LEU A 64 -13.96 -6.63 -0.88
CA LEU A 64 -15.42 -6.65 -0.89
C LEU A 64 -16.03 -5.26 -0.96
N LEU A 65 -15.42 -4.28 -0.31
CA LEU A 65 -15.81 -2.87 -0.39
C LEU A 65 -15.38 -2.24 -1.73
N GLY A 66 -14.29 -2.75 -2.33
CA GLY A 66 -13.67 -2.18 -3.53
C GLY A 66 -12.75 -0.99 -3.25
N TYR A 67 -12.54 -0.63 -1.98
CA TYR A 67 -11.66 0.48 -1.61
C TYR A 67 -10.97 0.27 -0.26
N ARG A 68 -9.90 1.06 -0.06
CA ARG A 68 -9.19 1.23 1.20
C ARG A 68 -8.90 2.71 1.43
N ASP A 69 -9.19 3.22 2.61
CA ASP A 69 -8.75 4.56 3.00
C ASP A 69 -7.26 4.49 3.41
N PHE A 70 -6.43 5.34 2.83
CA PHE A 70 -4.99 5.44 3.07
C PHE A 70 -4.58 6.90 3.02
N TRP A 71 -3.82 7.37 4.01
CA TRP A 71 -3.49 8.78 4.16
C TRP A 71 -4.77 9.62 4.20
N THR A 72 -4.90 10.59 3.32
CA THR A 72 -6.12 11.42 3.17
C THR A 72 -6.98 10.99 1.98
N LEU A 73 -6.67 9.83 1.37
CA LEU A 73 -7.24 9.37 0.12
C LEU A 73 -8.11 8.12 0.32
N ARG A 74 -9.10 7.97 -0.54
CA ARG A 74 -9.80 6.70 -0.73
C ARG A 74 -9.33 6.07 -2.03
N LEU A 75 -8.68 4.92 -1.94
CA LEU A 75 -8.08 4.23 -3.06
C LEU A 75 -8.89 2.98 -3.41
N MET A 76 -9.16 2.77 -4.69
CA MET A 76 -9.66 1.50 -5.18
C MET A 76 -8.62 0.41 -4.95
N VAL A 77 -9.08 -0.76 -4.51
CA VAL A 77 -8.26 -1.96 -4.36
C VAL A 77 -9.00 -3.17 -4.90
N ASN A 78 -8.24 -4.15 -5.37
CA ASN A 78 -8.73 -5.40 -5.93
C ASN A 78 -7.69 -6.51 -5.71
N PRO A 79 -7.97 -7.79 -6.03
CA PRO A 79 -7.03 -8.90 -5.79
C PRO A 79 -5.69 -8.84 -6.56
N HIS A 80 -5.44 -7.81 -7.35
CA HIS A 80 -4.17 -7.62 -8.07
C HIS A 80 -3.19 -6.69 -7.35
N VAL A 81 -3.58 -6.07 -6.22
CA VAL A 81 -2.76 -5.13 -5.47
C VAL A 81 -2.74 -5.47 -3.98
N LEU A 82 -1.63 -5.17 -3.32
CA LEU A 82 -1.57 -5.17 -1.86
C LEU A 82 -2.59 -4.16 -1.31
N ILE A 83 -3.33 -4.53 -0.29
CA ILE A 83 -4.19 -3.60 0.44
C ILE A 83 -3.30 -2.63 1.21
N PRO A 84 -3.34 -1.30 0.97
CA PRO A 84 -2.49 -0.34 1.66
C PRO A 84 -2.56 -0.46 3.18
N ARG A 85 -1.39 -0.53 3.83
CA ARG A 85 -1.26 -0.67 5.29
C ARG A 85 -1.07 0.69 5.94
N ARG A 86 -1.53 0.84 7.17
CA ARG A 86 -1.37 2.09 7.93
C ARG A 86 0.10 2.41 8.22
N GLU A 87 0.90 1.37 8.42
CA GLU A 87 2.33 1.49 8.68
C GLU A 87 3.06 2.16 7.51
N THR A 88 2.60 1.93 6.28
CA THR A 88 3.13 2.57 5.05
C THR A 88 2.89 4.09 5.03
N GLU A 89 1.96 4.63 5.82
CA GLU A 89 1.77 6.08 5.93
C GLU A 89 3.02 6.78 6.51
N HIS A 90 3.81 6.09 7.33
CA HIS A 90 5.10 6.63 7.82
C HIS A 90 6.15 6.76 6.72
N LEU A 91 6.09 5.90 5.67
CA LEU A 91 6.92 6.06 4.49
C LEU A 91 6.55 7.35 3.75
N VAL A 92 5.25 7.63 3.62
CA VAL A 92 4.75 8.90 3.05
C VAL A 92 5.20 10.09 3.88
N GLU A 93 5.05 10.05 5.21
CA GLU A 93 5.50 11.12 6.11
C GLU A 93 6.98 11.44 5.89
N TRP A 94 7.84 10.42 5.90
CA TRP A 94 9.26 10.63 5.70
C TRP A 94 9.59 11.12 4.30
N ALA A 95 8.93 10.61 3.26
CA ALA A 95 9.09 11.10 1.90
C ALA A 95 8.74 12.60 1.81
N LEU A 96 7.64 13.02 2.41
CA LEU A 96 7.22 14.42 2.41
C LEU A 96 8.20 15.36 3.13
N GLU A 97 8.91 14.89 4.15
CA GLU A 97 9.99 15.66 4.79
C GLU A 97 11.23 15.82 3.90
N ARG A 98 11.46 14.89 2.97
CA ARG A 98 12.56 14.96 1.98
C ARG A 98 12.19 15.78 0.74
N ILE A 99 10.90 16.00 0.53
CA ILE A 99 10.40 16.89 -0.53
C ILE A 99 10.39 18.34 0.00
N ASP A 100 11.55 18.94 0.02
CA ASP A 100 11.81 20.28 0.59
C ASP A 100 11.76 21.42 -0.45
N ARG A 101 11.70 21.11 -1.73
CA ARG A 101 11.67 22.03 -2.88
C ARG A 101 10.74 21.57 -3.99
N SER A 102 10.36 22.49 -4.85
CA SER A 102 9.57 22.20 -6.04
C SER A 102 10.38 21.46 -7.12
N ALA A 103 9.66 20.80 -8.03
CA ALA A 103 10.24 20.10 -9.18
C ALA A 103 11.21 18.96 -8.84
N LEU A 104 11.07 18.33 -7.65
CA LEU A 104 11.78 17.09 -7.35
C LEU A 104 11.19 15.94 -8.17
N ARG A 105 12.08 15.07 -8.63
CA ARG A 105 11.73 13.82 -9.30
C ARG A 105 11.67 12.70 -8.27
N VAL A 106 10.48 12.15 -8.07
CA VAL A 106 10.20 11.11 -7.08
C VAL A 106 9.77 9.83 -7.77
N LEU A 107 10.37 8.71 -7.38
CA LEU A 107 10.08 7.38 -7.91
C LEU A 107 9.54 6.45 -6.80
N ASP A 108 8.39 5.82 -7.05
CA ASP A 108 7.81 4.78 -6.21
C ASP A 108 7.97 3.41 -6.89
N LEU A 109 8.78 2.53 -6.30
CA LEU A 109 9.07 1.19 -6.84
C LEU A 109 8.13 0.15 -6.24
N GLY A 110 7.48 -0.66 -7.10
CA GLY A 110 6.46 -1.60 -6.67
C GLY A 110 5.22 -0.88 -6.16
N THR A 111 4.73 0.07 -6.94
CA THR A 111 3.72 1.06 -6.52
C THR A 111 2.35 0.45 -6.16
N GLY A 112 2.04 -0.77 -6.63
CA GLY A 112 0.80 -1.47 -6.35
C GLY A 112 -0.45 -0.69 -6.78
N SER A 113 -1.29 -0.32 -5.82
CA SER A 113 -2.48 0.52 -6.06
C SER A 113 -2.15 2.01 -6.29
N GLY A 114 -0.87 2.39 -6.25
CA GLY A 114 -0.41 3.76 -6.31
C GLY A 114 -0.43 4.50 -4.96
N ALA A 115 -0.57 3.78 -3.84
CA ALA A 115 -0.84 4.39 -2.54
C ALA A 115 0.19 5.44 -2.12
N VAL A 116 1.49 5.10 -2.15
CA VAL A 116 2.57 6.01 -1.75
C VAL A 116 2.71 7.15 -2.77
N ALA A 117 2.75 6.81 -4.06
CA ALA A 117 2.87 7.79 -5.14
C ALA A 117 1.75 8.84 -5.10
N LEU A 118 0.50 8.39 -4.98
CA LEU A 118 -0.67 9.28 -4.98
C LEU A 118 -0.74 10.12 -3.70
N ALA A 119 -0.37 9.56 -2.55
CA ALA A 119 -0.31 10.32 -1.30
C ALA A 119 0.74 11.43 -1.37
N CYS A 120 1.95 11.15 -1.88
CA CYS A 120 3.00 12.15 -2.10
C CYS A 120 2.55 13.22 -3.10
N LYS A 121 2.00 12.82 -4.25
CA LYS A 121 1.55 13.73 -5.31
C LYS A 121 0.39 14.61 -4.85
N SER A 122 -0.55 14.07 -4.06
CA SER A 122 -1.65 14.84 -3.47
C SER A 122 -1.18 15.90 -2.48
N ALA A 123 -0.18 15.56 -1.64
CA ALA A 123 0.39 16.48 -0.66
C ALA A 123 1.36 17.49 -1.27
N ARG A 124 1.99 17.17 -2.39
CA ARG A 124 2.98 17.99 -3.12
C ARG A 124 2.69 17.94 -4.63
N PRO A 125 1.71 18.70 -5.12
CA PRO A 125 1.31 18.66 -6.53
C PRO A 125 2.42 19.06 -7.52
N GLU A 126 3.42 19.79 -7.06
CA GLU A 126 4.55 20.31 -7.86
C GLU A 126 5.62 19.29 -8.20
N ILE A 127 5.66 18.11 -7.56
CA ILE A 127 6.67 17.09 -7.86
C ILE A 127 6.42 16.38 -9.18
N GLU A 128 7.48 15.90 -9.82
CA GLU A 128 7.41 14.92 -10.90
C GLU A 128 7.37 13.52 -10.29
N MET A 129 6.18 12.91 -10.28
CA MET A 129 5.97 11.60 -9.67
C MET A 129 5.89 10.50 -10.72
N CYS A 130 6.70 9.45 -10.54
CA CYS A 130 6.65 8.22 -11.32
C CYS A 130 6.42 7.03 -10.41
N GLY A 131 5.56 6.09 -10.83
CA GLY A 131 5.37 4.80 -10.16
C GLY A 131 5.69 3.64 -11.10
N THR A 132 6.48 2.68 -10.64
CA THR A 132 6.77 1.46 -11.40
C THR A 132 6.21 0.24 -10.71
N ASP A 133 5.74 -0.73 -11.48
CA ASP A 133 5.34 -2.04 -11.00
C ASP A 133 5.57 -3.10 -12.08
N ILE A 134 5.88 -4.33 -11.67
CA ILE A 134 6.01 -5.45 -12.61
C ILE A 134 4.65 -5.93 -13.11
N SER A 135 3.58 -5.66 -12.36
CA SER A 135 2.21 -6.08 -12.65
C SER A 135 1.45 -4.98 -13.41
N GLU A 136 1.12 -5.24 -14.68
CA GLU A 136 0.24 -4.34 -15.45
C GLU A 136 -1.17 -4.23 -14.85
N ASP A 137 -1.65 -5.27 -14.13
CA ASP A 137 -2.93 -5.22 -13.43
C ASP A 137 -2.88 -4.29 -12.22
N ALA A 138 -1.76 -4.26 -11.49
CA ALA A 138 -1.51 -3.30 -10.43
C ALA A 138 -1.47 -1.86 -10.98
N LEU A 139 -0.72 -1.63 -12.05
CA LEU A 139 -0.66 -0.32 -12.70
C LEU A 139 -2.02 0.14 -13.25
N ARG A 140 -2.86 -0.79 -13.71
CA ARG A 140 -4.24 -0.46 -14.10
C ARG A 140 -5.04 0.06 -12.91
N CYS A 141 -4.90 -0.55 -11.73
CA CYS A 141 -5.50 -0.08 -10.49
C CYS A 141 -4.97 1.32 -10.11
N ALA A 142 -3.65 1.52 -10.17
CA ALA A 142 -3.01 2.80 -9.87
C ALA A 142 -3.47 3.93 -10.81
N ARG A 143 -3.58 3.66 -12.12
CA ARG A 143 -4.11 4.63 -13.12
C ARG A 143 -5.56 5.03 -12.81
N LEU A 144 -6.43 4.06 -12.47
CA LEU A 144 -7.82 4.35 -12.10
C LEU A 144 -7.90 5.21 -10.83
N ASN A 145 -7.05 4.94 -9.84
CA ASN A 145 -6.95 5.76 -8.65
C ASN A 145 -6.48 7.19 -8.97
N ALA A 146 -5.45 7.33 -9.80
CA ALA A 146 -4.94 8.63 -10.25
C ALA A 146 -6.01 9.43 -11.00
N GLU A 147 -6.74 8.78 -11.91
CA GLU A 147 -7.84 9.39 -12.66
C GLU A 147 -8.97 9.87 -11.74
N GLN A 148 -9.40 9.03 -10.79
CA GLN A 148 -10.44 9.38 -9.82
C GLN A 148 -10.05 10.58 -8.94
N LEU A 149 -8.76 10.68 -8.60
CA LEU A 149 -8.21 11.74 -7.75
C LEU A 149 -7.76 12.98 -8.55
N ALA A 150 -7.82 12.93 -9.89
CA ALA A 150 -7.29 13.97 -10.78
C ALA A 150 -5.82 14.30 -10.51
N LEU A 151 -4.99 13.28 -10.24
CA LEU A 151 -3.56 13.39 -9.99
C LEU A 151 -2.76 12.89 -11.21
N ASP A 152 -1.76 13.67 -11.62
CA ASP A 152 -0.88 13.32 -12.74
C ASP A 152 0.35 12.58 -12.22
N VAL A 153 0.48 11.29 -12.56
CA VAL A 153 1.59 10.41 -12.21
C VAL A 153 1.97 9.58 -13.43
N ASP A 154 3.27 9.47 -13.69
CA ASP A 154 3.80 8.65 -14.79
C ASP A 154 3.88 7.17 -14.34
N TRP A 155 3.10 6.30 -14.96
CA TRP A 155 3.02 4.88 -14.60
C TRP A 155 3.72 4.01 -15.63
N ARG A 156 4.76 3.26 -15.20
CA ARG A 156 5.58 2.44 -16.09
C ARG A 156 5.67 0.98 -15.63
N CYS A 157 5.44 0.06 -16.56
CA CYS A 157 5.57 -1.37 -16.30
C CYS A 157 7.03 -1.81 -16.41
N GLY A 158 7.52 -2.49 -15.39
CA GLY A 158 8.88 -3.04 -15.33
C GLY A 158 9.28 -3.40 -13.90
N ARG A 159 10.29 -4.27 -13.80
CA ARG A 159 10.87 -4.65 -12.51
C ARG A 159 11.79 -3.52 -12.02
N TRP A 160 11.50 -2.98 -10.86
CA TRP A 160 12.24 -1.91 -10.20
C TRP A 160 12.59 -0.75 -11.16
N PHE A 161 13.86 -0.62 -11.56
CA PHE A 161 14.38 0.46 -12.40
C PHE A 161 14.36 0.15 -13.91
N GLU A 162 13.86 -1.01 -14.33
CA GLU A 162 13.96 -1.43 -15.76
C GLU A 162 13.29 -0.46 -16.72
N SER A 163 12.14 0.07 -16.38
CA SER A 163 11.38 1.00 -17.22
C SER A 163 11.82 2.47 -17.11
N VAL A 164 12.78 2.76 -16.21
CA VAL A 164 13.32 4.11 -15.96
C VAL A 164 14.86 4.16 -16.10
N ARG A 165 15.43 3.24 -16.85
CA ARG A 165 16.89 3.15 -17.04
C ARG A 165 17.49 4.44 -17.59
N GLY A 166 18.60 4.90 -16.98
CA GLY A 166 19.32 6.11 -17.38
C GLY A 166 18.70 7.40 -16.85
N GLU A 167 17.60 7.33 -16.15
CA GLU A 167 17.01 8.47 -15.47
C GLU A 167 17.60 8.65 -14.07
N ARG A 168 17.50 9.88 -13.55
CA ARG A 168 17.95 10.24 -12.20
C ARG A 168 16.75 10.75 -11.39
N TRP A 169 16.73 10.36 -10.12
CA TRP A 169 15.66 10.66 -9.17
C TRP A 169 16.23 11.32 -7.92
N ASP A 170 15.51 12.29 -7.38
CA ASP A 170 15.93 12.97 -6.15
C ASP A 170 15.48 12.20 -4.91
N LEU A 171 14.39 11.44 -5.05
CA LEU A 171 13.88 10.56 -4.01
C LEU A 171 13.37 9.27 -4.64
N VAL A 172 13.79 8.14 -4.08
CA VAL A 172 13.26 6.81 -4.40
C VAL A 172 12.60 6.28 -3.13
N VAL A 173 11.34 5.84 -3.24
CA VAL A 173 10.59 5.20 -2.18
C VAL A 173 10.15 3.82 -2.62
N SER A 174 10.01 2.88 -1.68
CA SER A 174 9.43 1.57 -1.97
C SER A 174 8.87 0.92 -0.72
N ASN A 175 7.71 0.28 -0.88
CA ASN A 175 7.24 -0.77 0.01
C ASN A 175 7.33 -2.11 -0.76
N PRO A 176 8.51 -2.72 -0.86
CA PRO A 176 8.70 -3.95 -1.63
C PRO A 176 8.18 -5.16 -0.85
N PRO A 177 7.99 -6.33 -1.49
CA PRO A 177 7.73 -7.55 -0.77
C PRO A 177 8.93 -7.88 0.13
N TYR A 178 8.66 -8.17 1.40
CA TYR A 178 9.69 -8.41 2.41
C TYR A 178 9.41 -9.63 3.33
N ILE A 179 8.35 -10.40 3.07
CA ILE A 179 8.05 -11.60 3.85
C ILE A 179 8.85 -12.78 3.27
N ALA A 180 9.49 -13.56 4.14
CA ALA A 180 10.19 -14.77 3.71
C ALA A 180 9.21 -15.82 3.15
N GLU A 181 9.64 -16.56 2.13
CA GLU A 181 8.74 -17.51 1.43
C GLU A 181 8.14 -18.59 2.34
N ALA A 182 8.87 -19.00 3.38
CA ALA A 182 8.44 -20.01 4.34
C ALA A 182 7.79 -19.44 5.61
N ASP A 183 7.53 -18.14 5.67
CA ASP A 183 6.96 -17.49 6.84
C ASP A 183 5.49 -17.91 7.05
N ALA A 184 5.19 -18.36 8.28
CA ALA A 184 3.86 -18.81 8.66
C ALA A 184 2.79 -17.70 8.56
N HIS A 185 3.18 -16.42 8.75
CA HIS A 185 2.27 -15.29 8.64
C HIS A 185 1.59 -15.19 7.27
N LEU A 186 2.20 -15.71 6.19
CA LEU A 186 1.57 -15.77 4.85
C LEU A 186 0.22 -16.52 4.82
N SER A 187 -0.06 -17.31 5.87
CA SER A 187 -1.33 -18.07 6.01
C SER A 187 -2.32 -17.39 6.94
N GLU A 188 -2.03 -16.19 7.44
CA GLU A 188 -2.84 -15.50 8.45
C GLU A 188 -3.68 -14.37 7.85
N GLY A 189 -4.84 -14.13 8.46
CA GLY A 189 -5.71 -12.99 8.16
C GLY A 189 -6.11 -12.90 6.69
N ASP A 190 -5.91 -11.73 6.10
CA ASP A 190 -6.23 -11.43 4.71
C ASP A 190 -5.10 -11.78 3.73
N LEU A 191 -3.87 -12.06 4.22
CA LEU A 191 -2.67 -12.30 3.40
C LEU A 191 -2.83 -13.43 2.35
N PRO A 192 -3.52 -14.56 2.64
CA PRO A 192 -3.70 -15.61 1.63
C PRO A 192 -4.46 -15.18 0.36
N ALA A 193 -5.26 -14.11 0.46
CA ALA A 193 -6.05 -13.59 -0.66
C ALA A 193 -5.34 -12.48 -1.44
N GLU A 194 -4.20 -11.97 -0.92
CA GLU A 194 -3.44 -10.90 -1.55
C GLU A 194 -2.39 -11.46 -2.54
N PRO A 195 -1.95 -10.68 -3.54
CA PRO A 195 -0.98 -11.15 -4.52
C PRO A 195 0.32 -11.59 -3.85
N ARG A 196 0.72 -12.84 -4.03
CA ARG A 196 1.93 -13.39 -3.44
C ARG A 196 3.20 -12.63 -3.86
N THR A 197 3.22 -12.09 -5.07
CA THR A 197 4.31 -11.25 -5.60
C THR A 197 4.45 -9.91 -4.88
N ALA A 198 3.40 -9.44 -4.20
CA ALA A 198 3.43 -8.23 -3.39
C ALA A 198 3.81 -8.50 -1.92
N LEU A 199 3.90 -9.78 -1.51
CA LEU A 199 4.18 -10.19 -0.13
C LEU A 199 5.57 -10.82 0.02
N VAL A 200 5.94 -11.75 -0.89
CA VAL A 200 7.13 -12.59 -0.75
C VAL A 200 8.35 -11.92 -1.37
N GLY A 201 9.29 -11.54 -0.51
CA GLY A 201 10.55 -10.88 -0.89
C GLY A 201 11.70 -11.84 -1.21
N GLY A 202 11.44 -13.15 -1.27
CA GLY A 202 12.44 -14.20 -1.50
C GLY A 202 12.52 -15.20 -0.35
N ALA A 203 13.56 -16.02 -0.34
CA ALA A 203 13.74 -17.08 0.66
C ALA A 203 13.90 -16.53 2.09
N THR A 204 14.57 -15.39 2.24
CA THR A 204 14.81 -14.71 3.52
C THR A 204 13.93 -13.48 3.73
N GLY A 205 13.25 -13.01 2.66
CA GLY A 205 12.49 -11.75 2.65
C GLY A 205 13.36 -10.50 2.43
N LEU A 206 14.67 -10.65 2.31
CA LEU A 206 15.61 -9.54 2.10
C LEU A 206 16.02 -9.34 0.63
N GLU A 207 15.72 -10.30 -0.23
CA GLU A 207 16.23 -10.34 -1.60
C GLU A 207 15.74 -9.16 -2.45
N ALA A 208 14.46 -8.79 -2.33
CA ALA A 208 13.91 -7.64 -3.03
C ALA A 208 14.53 -6.33 -2.54
N LEU A 209 14.68 -6.18 -1.21
CA LEU A 209 15.34 -5.02 -0.58
C LEU A 209 16.79 -4.90 -1.04
N GLN A 210 17.54 -6.00 -1.04
CA GLN A 210 18.93 -6.04 -1.49
C GLN A 210 19.06 -5.65 -2.95
N GLU A 211 18.18 -6.15 -3.83
CA GLU A 211 18.19 -5.82 -5.26
C GLU A 211 17.94 -4.32 -5.49
N ILE A 212 16.95 -3.74 -4.81
CA ILE A 212 16.66 -2.30 -4.88
C ILE A 212 17.87 -1.49 -4.42
N ILE A 213 18.44 -1.81 -3.25
CA ILE A 213 19.60 -1.11 -2.69
C ILE A 213 20.78 -1.13 -3.64
N CYS A 214 21.10 -2.29 -4.24
CA CYS A 214 22.20 -2.43 -5.19
C CYS A 214 22.02 -1.60 -6.47
N LEU A 215 20.79 -1.45 -6.96
CA LEU A 215 20.50 -0.73 -8.20
C LEU A 215 20.37 0.78 -8.02
N THR A 216 19.95 1.22 -6.85
CA THR A 216 19.60 2.62 -6.54
C THR A 216 20.74 3.63 -6.75
N PRO A 217 22.04 3.36 -6.48
CA PRO A 217 23.13 4.30 -6.74
C PRO A 217 23.21 4.79 -8.18
N ASN A 218 22.81 3.94 -9.14
CA ASN A 218 22.79 4.30 -10.56
C ASN A 218 21.57 5.14 -10.97
N ALA A 219 20.59 5.29 -10.09
CA ALA A 219 19.33 5.97 -10.37
C ALA A 219 19.12 7.23 -9.51
N LEU A 220 19.90 7.45 -8.45
CA LEU A 220 19.80 8.65 -7.64
C LEU A 220 20.62 9.80 -8.19
N SER A 221 20.09 11.00 -8.08
CA SER A 221 20.85 12.25 -8.18
C SER A 221 21.80 12.38 -6.99
N PRO A 222 22.93 13.12 -7.11
CA PRO A 222 23.76 13.45 -5.96
C PRO A 222 22.94 14.12 -4.85
N GLY A 223 23.06 13.63 -3.61
CA GLY A 223 22.27 14.07 -2.48
C GLY A 223 20.84 13.49 -2.42
N GLY A 224 20.46 12.64 -3.36
CA GLY A 224 19.14 11.99 -3.37
C GLY A 224 18.98 10.96 -2.24
N TRP A 225 17.74 10.58 -1.96
CA TRP A 225 17.39 9.67 -0.87
C TRP A 225 16.75 8.38 -1.37
N LEU A 226 17.02 7.29 -0.65
CA LEU A 226 16.29 6.03 -0.75
C LEU A 226 15.58 5.78 0.58
N LEU A 227 14.27 5.51 0.54
CA LEU A 227 13.45 5.13 1.69
C LEU A 227 12.76 3.80 1.41
N LEU A 228 12.93 2.82 2.32
CA LEU A 228 12.42 1.45 2.16
C LEU A 228 11.60 1.05 3.37
N GLU A 229 10.37 0.57 3.14
CA GLU A 229 9.61 -0.18 4.14
C GLU A 229 10.15 -1.62 4.20
N HIS A 230 10.12 -2.22 5.41
CA HIS A 230 10.58 -3.58 5.67
C HIS A 230 9.90 -4.20 6.90
N GLY A 231 10.11 -5.47 7.15
CA GLY A 231 9.67 -6.16 8.35
C GLY A 231 10.32 -5.57 9.62
N TYR A 232 9.62 -5.60 10.74
CA TYR A 232 10.07 -4.99 12.01
C TYR A 232 11.42 -5.53 12.51
N ASP A 233 11.78 -6.73 12.14
CA ASP A 233 13.03 -7.42 12.50
C ASP A 233 14.16 -7.26 11.48
N GLN A 234 13.90 -6.59 10.34
CA GLN A 234 14.84 -6.43 9.23
C GLN A 234 15.64 -5.11 9.25
N ALA A 235 15.32 -4.19 10.18
CA ALA A 235 15.89 -2.83 10.20
C ALA A 235 17.42 -2.77 10.18
N GLU A 236 18.08 -3.57 11.03
CA GLU A 236 19.55 -3.60 11.10
C GLU A 236 20.17 -4.18 9.82
N SER A 237 19.56 -5.22 9.25
CA SER A 237 20.01 -5.80 7.98
C SER A 237 19.91 -4.79 6.84
N VAL A 238 18.78 -4.08 6.73
CA VAL A 238 18.58 -3.05 5.69
C VAL A 238 19.53 -1.89 5.88
N ALA A 239 19.72 -1.41 7.12
CA ALA A 239 20.68 -0.36 7.43
C ALA A 239 22.12 -0.76 7.12
N GLY A 240 22.51 -2.02 7.39
CA GLY A 240 23.80 -2.58 7.00
C GLY A 240 23.99 -2.56 5.49
N MET A 241 23.01 -3.09 4.75
CA MET A 241 23.05 -3.10 3.26
C MET A 241 23.17 -1.69 2.66
N LEU A 242 22.46 -0.71 3.22
CA LEU A 242 22.58 0.69 2.75
C LEU A 242 23.98 1.26 2.99
N ARG A 243 24.56 1.05 4.19
CA ARG A 243 25.95 1.50 4.47
C ARG A 243 26.97 0.84 3.58
N ASP A 244 26.84 -0.47 3.37
CA ASP A 244 27.74 -1.25 2.48
C ASP A 244 27.65 -0.81 1.02
N ALA A 245 26.46 -0.35 0.59
CA ALA A 245 26.24 0.23 -0.73
C ALA A 245 26.74 1.69 -0.87
N GLY A 246 27.22 2.31 0.23
CA GLY A 246 27.80 3.66 0.22
C GLY A 246 26.83 4.79 0.55
N PHE A 247 25.65 4.48 1.09
CA PHE A 247 24.72 5.51 1.58
C PHE A 247 25.21 6.10 2.92
N SER A 248 25.08 7.43 3.06
CA SER A 248 25.27 8.18 4.31
C SER A 248 23.94 8.46 5.00
N ASP A 249 23.99 9.03 6.21
CA ASP A 249 22.82 9.43 7.01
C ASP A 249 21.77 8.31 7.18
N VAL A 250 22.24 7.05 7.20
CA VAL A 250 21.37 5.88 7.34
C VAL A 250 20.69 5.88 8.70
N SER A 251 19.36 5.91 8.67
CA SER A 251 18.53 5.92 9.88
C SER A 251 17.25 5.12 9.71
N ASN A 252 16.63 4.76 10.84
CA ASN A 252 15.39 3.99 10.89
C ASN A 252 14.25 4.85 11.46
N ARG A 253 13.02 4.56 11.03
CA ARG A 253 11.80 5.10 11.64
C ARG A 253 10.87 3.97 12.05
N SER A 254 10.24 4.18 13.22
CA SER A 254 9.26 3.24 13.77
C SER A 254 7.85 3.64 13.44
N ASP A 255 6.96 2.65 13.41
CA ASP A 255 5.52 2.83 13.36
C ASP A 255 4.95 3.33 14.72
N TRP A 256 3.63 3.59 14.77
CA TRP A 256 2.93 4.03 15.99
C TRP A 256 3.05 3.05 17.16
N SER A 257 3.38 1.78 16.90
CA SER A 257 3.60 0.75 17.92
C SER A 257 5.05 0.71 18.39
N GLY A 258 5.93 1.57 17.87
CA GLY A 258 7.35 1.64 18.18
C GLY A 258 8.19 0.57 17.47
N GLN A 259 7.63 -0.15 16.50
CA GLN A 259 8.36 -1.15 15.73
C GLN A 259 9.06 -0.49 14.54
N PRO A 260 10.37 -0.77 14.29
CA PRO A 260 11.06 -0.27 13.11
C PRO A 260 10.36 -0.74 11.83
N ARG A 261 10.08 0.17 10.92
CA ARG A 261 9.37 -0.13 9.67
C ARG A 261 10.02 0.43 8.43
N ILE A 262 10.76 1.52 8.58
CA ILE A 262 11.34 2.20 7.43
C ILE A 262 12.79 2.49 7.70
N THR A 263 13.65 2.16 6.75
CA THR A 263 15.06 2.55 6.76
C THR A 263 15.33 3.40 5.53
N GLY A 264 16.06 4.49 5.73
CA GLY A 264 16.45 5.39 4.65
C GLY A 264 17.91 5.79 4.74
N GLY A 265 18.46 6.21 3.60
CA GLY A 265 19.83 6.73 3.49
C GLY A 265 19.95 7.72 2.35
N GLN A 266 20.95 8.61 2.45
CA GLN A 266 21.27 9.60 1.44
C GLN A 266 22.43 9.15 0.56
N TRP A 267 22.28 9.31 -0.75
CA TRP A 267 23.34 9.06 -1.72
C TRP A 267 24.22 10.31 -1.86
N ALA A 268 25.47 10.21 -1.41
CA ALA A 268 26.35 11.37 -1.32
C ALA A 268 27.09 11.73 -2.64
N ASN A 269 27.12 10.80 -3.63
CA ASN A 269 27.91 10.93 -4.86
C ASN A 269 27.09 11.39 -6.05
#